data_c4ab18ffa3cf0f4cc9e6ee6025f43f8f
#
_entry.id   c4ab18ffa3cf0f4cc9e6ee6025f43f8f
#
_cell.length_a   1.000
_cell.length_b   1.000
_cell.length_c   1.000
_cell.angle_alpha   90.00
_cell.angle_beta   90.00
_cell.angle_gamma   90.00
#
_symmetry.space_group_name_H-M   'P 1'
#
loop_
_entity.id
_entity.type
_entity.pdbx_description
1 polymer ?
#
loop_
_entity_poly.entity_id
_entity_poly.type
_entity_poly.pdbx_seq_one_letter_code
_entity_poly.pdbx_strand_id
1 'polypeptide(L)'
;ILAISGIVMAFGKFFLLPVIGGTLFGWLTYALKTAHNFAGPVFAVSLIIVIVTFVRDNLPKAADLTWLAKGGGMLGDHEIPSHRFNAGEKIIFWGGVFVCGLVSVGSGVVLDKLVPGLAYLRNDMQVAHMIHAVSAVLMLVMFIGHIYMGTIGTRGAFQAMRTGYVDEAWA
;
A
#
# COMPACT_ATOMS: atom_id res chain seq x y z
N ILE A 1 -8.11 -1.81 8.88
CA ILE A 1 -8.39 -0.68 9.78
C ILE A 1 -7.91 0.62 9.10
N LEU A 2 -6.62 0.82 8.83
CA LEU A 2 -6.05 2.08 8.33
C LEU A 2 -6.71 2.58 7.04
N ALA A 3 -6.95 1.73 6.05
CA ALA A 3 -7.59 2.11 4.79
C ALA A 3 -9.02 2.62 5.02
N ILE A 4 -9.84 1.86 5.73
CA ILE A 4 -11.25 2.20 5.99
C ILE A 4 -11.35 3.49 6.82
N SER A 5 -10.61 3.57 7.92
CA SER A 5 -10.61 4.77 8.77
C SER A 5 -10.08 5.99 8.02
N GLY A 6 -9.02 5.84 7.22
CA GLY A 6 -8.47 6.91 6.38
C GLY A 6 -9.48 7.43 5.33
N ILE A 7 -10.16 6.53 4.62
CA ILE A 7 -11.19 6.89 3.64
C ILE A 7 -12.35 7.65 4.31
N VAL A 8 -12.82 7.16 5.45
CA VAL A 8 -13.92 7.83 6.16
C VAL A 8 -13.50 9.19 6.69
N MET A 9 -12.30 9.33 7.25
CA MET A 9 -11.81 10.63 7.72
C MET A 9 -11.57 11.63 6.59
N ALA A 10 -11.06 11.18 5.44
CA ALA A 10 -10.76 12.04 4.30
C ALA A 10 -12.03 12.42 3.50
N PHE A 11 -12.90 11.47 3.26
CA PHE A 11 -14.00 11.61 2.29
C PHE A 11 -15.39 11.41 2.90
N GLY A 12 -15.52 10.91 4.11
CA GLY A 12 -16.80 10.56 4.76
C GLY A 12 -17.79 11.73 4.83
N LYS A 13 -17.30 12.97 4.87
CA LYS A 13 -18.16 14.16 4.84
C LYS A 13 -19.01 14.27 3.57
N PHE A 14 -18.60 13.66 2.48
CA PHE A 14 -19.32 13.73 1.21
C PHE A 14 -20.40 12.65 1.07
N PHE A 15 -20.23 11.50 1.69
CA PHE A 15 -21.15 10.37 1.52
C PHE A 15 -21.78 9.86 2.82
N LEU A 16 -21.11 9.94 3.98
CA LEU A 16 -21.67 9.49 5.26
C LEU A 16 -22.38 10.62 6.01
N LEU A 17 -21.76 11.80 6.11
CA LEU A 17 -22.33 12.91 6.85
C LEU A 17 -23.78 13.26 6.42
N PRO A 18 -24.12 13.30 5.11
CA PRO A 18 -25.50 13.58 4.67
C PRO A 18 -26.51 12.50 5.09
N VAL A 19 -26.04 11.27 5.30
CA VAL A 19 -26.91 10.11 5.62
C VAL A 19 -27.10 9.96 7.13
N ILE A 20 -26.02 10.06 7.90
CA ILE A 20 -26.07 9.74 9.35
C ILE A 20 -26.12 10.99 10.25
N GLY A 21 -26.00 12.18 9.67
CA GLY A 21 -26.02 13.43 10.41
C GLY A 21 -24.75 13.77 11.19
N GLY A 22 -24.62 15.03 11.60
CA GLY A 22 -23.38 15.57 12.19
C GLY A 22 -22.95 14.91 13.50
N THR A 23 -23.90 14.63 14.38
CA THR A 23 -23.58 14.04 15.70
C THR A 23 -23.00 12.64 15.58
N LEU A 24 -23.66 11.76 14.82
CA LEU A 24 -23.22 10.39 14.65
C LEU A 24 -21.92 10.34 13.81
N PHE A 25 -21.81 11.17 12.78
CA PHE A 25 -20.57 11.29 12.00
C PHE A 25 -19.40 11.76 12.86
N GLY A 26 -19.62 12.69 13.79
CA GLY A 26 -18.61 13.15 14.74
C GLY A 26 -18.09 12.03 15.64
N TRP A 27 -18.97 11.26 16.23
CA TRP A 27 -18.60 10.09 17.05
C TRP A 27 -17.85 9.02 16.24
N LEU A 28 -18.34 8.73 15.03
CA LEU A 28 -17.70 7.77 14.14
C LEU A 28 -16.29 8.20 13.77
N THR A 29 -16.10 9.45 13.35
CA THR A 29 -14.76 9.95 12.98
C THR A 29 -13.82 10.02 14.17
N TYR A 30 -14.30 10.32 15.36
CA TYR A 30 -13.50 10.25 16.58
C TYR A 30 -13.02 8.83 16.88
N ALA A 31 -13.91 7.86 16.84
CA ALA A 31 -13.57 6.45 17.06
C ALA A 31 -12.59 5.93 16.00
N LEU A 32 -12.84 6.26 14.72
CA LEU A 32 -11.98 5.84 13.61
C LEU A 32 -10.60 6.51 13.67
N LYS A 33 -10.52 7.78 14.07
CA LYS A 33 -9.24 8.44 14.30
C LYS A 33 -8.44 7.76 15.39
N THR A 34 -9.07 7.42 16.50
CA THR A 34 -8.41 6.70 17.61
C THR A 34 -7.89 5.34 17.15
N ALA A 35 -8.71 4.58 16.42
CA ALA A 35 -8.30 3.29 15.87
C ALA A 35 -7.18 3.43 14.83
N HIS A 36 -7.22 4.48 14.01
CA HIS A 36 -6.18 4.78 13.02
C HIS A 36 -4.83 5.08 13.68
N ASN A 37 -4.82 5.96 14.65
CA ASN A 37 -3.61 6.35 15.38
C ASN A 37 -3.01 5.18 16.17
N PHE A 38 -3.84 4.27 16.68
CA PHE A 38 -3.36 3.05 17.33
C PHE A 38 -2.80 2.04 16.32
N ALA A 39 -3.44 1.87 15.17
CA ALA A 39 -3.01 0.95 14.13
C ALA A 39 -1.76 1.42 13.36
N GLY A 40 -1.49 2.73 13.34
CA GLY A 40 -0.34 3.33 12.65
C GLY A 40 1.02 2.76 13.09
N PRO A 41 1.36 2.76 14.36
CA PRO A 41 2.59 2.17 14.88
C PRO A 41 2.72 0.66 14.58
N VAL A 42 1.63 -0.08 14.69
CA VAL A 42 1.61 -1.52 14.35
C VAL A 42 1.91 -1.72 12.87
N PHE A 43 1.32 -0.88 12.02
CA PHE A 43 1.61 -0.88 10.59
C PHE A 43 3.07 -0.51 10.29
N ALA A 44 3.64 0.49 10.97
CA ALA A 44 5.04 0.90 10.81
C ALA A 44 6.01 -0.25 11.11
N VAL A 45 5.79 -0.97 12.21
CA VAL A 45 6.59 -2.16 12.55
C VAL A 45 6.43 -3.25 11.51
N SER A 46 5.20 -3.54 11.09
CA SER A 46 4.91 -4.53 10.04
C SER A 46 5.57 -4.16 8.72
N LEU A 47 5.55 -2.89 8.33
CA LEU A 47 6.20 -2.37 7.13
C LEU A 47 7.71 -2.62 7.15
N ILE A 48 8.38 -2.33 8.27
CA ILE A 48 9.82 -2.58 8.44
C ILE A 48 10.11 -4.07 8.29
N ILE A 49 9.32 -4.93 8.93
CA ILE A 49 9.49 -6.39 8.82
C ILE A 49 9.37 -6.84 7.36
N VAL A 50 8.36 -6.38 6.63
CA VAL A 50 8.15 -6.72 5.22
C VAL A 50 9.33 -6.23 4.37
N ILE A 51 9.78 -4.99 4.56
CA ILE A 51 10.92 -4.44 3.82
C ILE A 51 12.16 -5.29 4.06
N VAL A 52 12.54 -5.51 5.32
CA VAL A 52 13.75 -6.27 5.68
C VAL A 52 13.69 -7.71 5.15
N THR A 53 12.51 -8.34 5.22
CA THR A 53 12.33 -9.72 4.78
C THR A 53 12.49 -9.86 3.27
N PHE A 54 11.92 -8.93 2.48
CA PHE A 54 11.78 -9.12 1.04
C PHE A 54 12.68 -8.22 0.18
N VAL A 55 13.44 -7.28 0.75
CA VAL A 55 14.28 -6.34 -0.02
C VAL A 55 15.25 -7.04 -0.97
N ARG A 56 15.88 -8.13 -0.51
CA ARG A 56 16.87 -8.88 -1.32
C ARG A 56 16.25 -9.54 -2.55
N ASP A 57 15.05 -10.10 -2.38
CA ASP A 57 14.32 -10.79 -3.46
C ASP A 57 13.74 -9.79 -4.48
N ASN A 58 13.53 -8.54 -4.07
CA ASN A 58 13.00 -7.47 -4.92
C ASN A 58 14.08 -6.60 -5.56
N LEU A 59 15.36 -6.96 -5.47
CA LEU A 59 16.41 -6.24 -6.20
C LEU A 59 16.20 -6.39 -7.72
N PRO A 60 16.39 -5.29 -8.49
CA PRO A 60 16.25 -5.33 -9.94
C PRO A 60 17.21 -6.33 -10.59
N LYS A 61 16.74 -7.06 -11.60
CA LYS A 61 17.50 -8.02 -12.39
C LYS A 61 17.32 -7.76 -13.88
N ALA A 62 18.25 -8.24 -14.72
CA ALA A 62 18.15 -8.06 -16.17
C ALA A 62 16.86 -8.64 -16.77
N ALA A 63 16.35 -9.76 -16.21
CA ALA A 63 15.08 -10.36 -16.62
C ALA A 63 13.88 -9.42 -16.44
N ASP A 64 13.93 -8.49 -15.50
CA ASP A 64 12.84 -7.53 -15.25
C ASP A 64 12.61 -6.61 -16.46
N LEU A 65 13.69 -6.22 -17.16
CA LEU A 65 13.60 -5.40 -18.38
C LEU A 65 12.90 -6.17 -19.51
N THR A 66 13.21 -7.44 -19.67
CA THR A 66 12.56 -8.30 -20.66
C THR A 66 11.08 -8.48 -20.33
N TRP A 67 10.77 -8.69 -19.06
CA TRP A 67 9.40 -8.83 -18.56
C TRP A 67 8.58 -7.55 -18.84
N LEU A 68 9.14 -6.38 -18.55
CA LEU A 68 8.49 -5.08 -18.83
C LEU A 68 8.31 -4.84 -20.33
N ALA A 69 9.32 -5.12 -21.15
CA ALA A 69 9.26 -4.95 -22.59
C ALA A 69 8.18 -5.83 -23.26
N LYS A 70 7.91 -6.99 -22.68
CA LYS A 70 6.85 -7.92 -23.14
C LYS A 70 5.50 -7.69 -22.44
N GLY A 71 5.38 -6.60 -21.65
CA GLY A 71 4.14 -6.26 -20.94
C GLY A 71 3.68 -7.34 -19.95
N GLY A 72 4.60 -8.07 -19.33
CA GLY A 72 4.25 -9.13 -18.38
C GLY A 72 3.53 -10.33 -18.99
N GLY A 73 3.70 -10.57 -20.30
CA GLY A 73 3.01 -11.64 -21.03
C GLY A 73 1.69 -11.22 -21.68
N MET A 74 1.26 -9.96 -21.50
CA MET A 74 0.04 -9.44 -22.16
C MET A 74 0.19 -9.26 -23.67
N LEU A 75 1.42 -9.20 -24.19
CA LEU A 75 1.73 -8.97 -25.59
C LEU A 75 2.01 -10.25 -26.38
N GLY A 76 1.47 -11.41 -25.96
CA GLY A 76 1.45 -12.64 -26.74
C GLY A 76 2.39 -13.76 -26.31
N ASP A 77 3.46 -13.48 -25.58
CA ASP A 77 4.33 -14.52 -24.97
C ASP A 77 3.89 -14.78 -23.52
N HIS A 78 3.27 -15.91 -23.29
CA HIS A 78 2.76 -16.25 -21.94
C HIS A 78 3.83 -16.84 -21.01
N GLU A 79 4.98 -17.24 -21.54
CA GLU A 79 6.08 -17.85 -20.78
C GLU A 79 7.28 -16.90 -20.72
N ILE A 80 7.17 -15.88 -19.85
CA ILE A 80 8.30 -14.99 -19.60
C ILE A 80 8.96 -15.42 -18.28
N PRO A 81 10.25 -15.83 -18.28
CA PRO A 81 10.94 -16.19 -17.06
C PRO A 81 10.85 -15.07 -16.04
N SER A 82 10.27 -15.37 -14.91
CA SER A 82 10.26 -14.50 -13.74
C SER A 82 10.87 -15.30 -12.60
N HIS A 83 11.81 -14.69 -11.88
CA HIS A 83 12.30 -15.26 -10.63
C HIS A 83 11.17 -15.26 -9.58
N ARG A 84 11.49 -15.45 -8.30
CA ARG A 84 10.55 -15.45 -7.17
C ARG A 84 9.53 -14.29 -7.24
N PHE A 85 9.96 -13.10 -7.70
CA PHE A 85 9.12 -11.95 -7.95
C PHE A 85 9.37 -11.40 -9.36
N ASN A 86 8.30 -11.18 -10.11
CA ASN A 86 8.34 -10.55 -11.42
C ASN A 86 8.51 -9.02 -11.30
N ALA A 87 8.77 -8.33 -12.41
CA ALA A 87 8.98 -6.88 -12.40
C ALA A 87 7.78 -6.08 -11.90
N GLY A 88 6.55 -6.55 -12.15
CA GLY A 88 5.33 -5.91 -11.63
C GLY A 88 5.25 -5.97 -10.11
N GLU A 89 5.57 -7.11 -9.52
CA GLU A 89 5.62 -7.29 -8.05
C GLU A 89 6.72 -6.43 -7.43
N LYS A 90 7.88 -6.30 -8.09
CA LYS A 90 8.95 -5.40 -7.66
C LYS A 90 8.56 -3.93 -7.72
N ILE A 91 7.79 -3.50 -8.74
CA ILE A 91 7.24 -2.14 -8.81
C ILE A 91 6.30 -1.89 -7.61
N ILE A 92 5.45 -2.86 -7.26
CA ILE A 92 4.57 -2.76 -6.08
C ILE A 92 5.39 -2.71 -4.80
N PHE A 93 6.45 -3.52 -4.68
CA PHE A 93 7.31 -3.49 -3.50
C PHE A 93 8.01 -2.14 -3.34
N TRP A 94 8.71 -1.65 -4.37
CA TRP A 94 9.46 -0.39 -4.28
C TRP A 94 8.57 0.84 -4.26
N GLY A 95 7.53 0.89 -5.08
CA GLY A 95 6.59 2.01 -5.14
C GLY A 95 5.59 2.02 -3.97
N GLY A 96 4.90 0.91 -3.77
CA GLY A 96 3.85 0.80 -2.75
C GLY A 96 4.39 0.59 -1.35
N VAL A 97 5.16 -0.49 -1.15
CA VAL A 97 5.62 -0.85 0.19
C VAL A 97 6.72 0.11 0.66
N PHE A 98 7.77 0.30 -0.13
CA PHE A 98 8.92 1.09 0.30
C PHE A 98 8.61 2.60 0.26
N VAL A 99 8.34 3.17 -0.92
CA VAL A 99 8.16 4.63 -1.06
C VAL A 99 6.87 5.09 -0.39
N CYS A 100 5.70 4.62 -0.85
CA CYS A 100 4.43 5.09 -0.31
C CYS A 100 4.25 4.68 1.16
N GLY A 101 4.71 3.49 1.56
CA GLY A 101 4.66 3.03 2.94
C GLY A 101 5.48 3.91 3.88
N LEU A 102 6.74 4.18 3.55
CA LEU A 102 7.60 5.05 4.38
C LEU A 102 7.11 6.50 4.41
N VAL A 103 6.64 7.04 3.28
CA VAL A 103 6.06 8.39 3.23
C VAL A 103 4.79 8.47 4.07
N SER A 104 3.92 7.45 4.01
CA SER A 104 2.70 7.40 4.84
C SER A 104 3.02 7.31 6.33
N VAL A 105 3.98 6.48 6.72
CA VAL A 105 4.42 6.38 8.12
C VAL A 105 5.05 7.69 8.57
N GLY A 106 6.00 8.24 7.82
CA GLY A 106 6.69 9.48 8.18
C GLY A 106 5.73 10.67 8.31
N SER A 107 4.83 10.85 7.35
CA SER A 107 3.79 11.89 7.44
C SER A 107 2.80 11.66 8.58
N GLY A 108 2.44 10.40 8.86
CA GLY A 108 1.60 10.03 10.01
C GLY A 108 2.23 10.40 11.34
N VAL A 109 3.53 10.15 11.51
CA VAL A 109 4.31 10.56 12.71
C VAL A 109 4.28 12.07 12.91
N VAL A 110 4.36 12.85 11.82
CA VAL A 110 4.22 14.31 11.86
C VAL A 110 2.80 14.71 12.27
N LEU A 111 1.77 14.08 11.68
CA LEU A 111 0.36 14.38 11.95
C LEU A 111 -0.05 14.07 13.40
N ASP A 112 0.52 13.04 13.98
CA ASP A 112 0.32 12.67 15.39
C ASP A 112 1.21 13.47 16.35
N LYS A 113 1.99 14.42 15.83
CA LYS A 113 2.86 15.32 16.61
C LYS A 113 3.92 14.57 17.43
N LEU A 114 4.46 13.49 16.89
CA LEU A 114 5.43 12.65 17.56
C LEU A 114 6.89 13.05 17.28
N VAL A 115 7.14 14.08 16.45
CA VAL A 115 8.49 14.57 16.14
C VAL A 115 8.92 15.63 17.18
N PRO A 116 9.88 15.34 18.06
CA PRO A 116 10.35 16.32 19.04
C PRO A 116 10.94 17.56 18.37
N GLY A 117 10.63 18.75 18.90
CA GLY A 117 11.19 20.00 18.41
C GLY A 117 10.57 20.58 17.15
N LEU A 118 9.61 19.90 16.52
CA LEU A 118 8.88 20.42 15.37
C LEU A 118 7.80 21.42 15.81
N ALA A 119 7.74 22.59 15.16
CA ALA A 119 6.82 23.67 15.55
C ALA A 119 5.34 23.41 15.20
N TYR A 120 5.03 22.43 14.38
CA TYR A 120 3.66 22.04 13.96
C TYR A 120 2.80 23.20 13.46
N LEU A 121 3.38 24.06 12.64
CA LEU A 121 2.66 25.20 12.06
C LEU A 121 1.52 24.71 11.16
N ARG A 122 0.47 25.53 11.04
CA ARG A 122 -0.73 25.16 10.28
C ARG A 122 -0.42 24.76 8.83
N ASN A 123 0.44 25.52 8.15
CA ASN A 123 0.82 25.24 6.77
C ASN A 123 1.55 23.89 6.65
N ASP A 124 2.48 23.61 7.55
CA ASP A 124 3.26 22.36 7.54
C ASP A 124 2.36 21.15 7.79
N MET A 125 1.40 21.30 8.71
CA MET A 125 0.40 20.26 8.98
C MET A 125 -0.56 20.02 7.79
N GLN A 126 -0.91 21.06 7.03
CA GLN A 126 -1.70 20.91 5.81
C GLN A 126 -0.91 20.17 4.73
N VAL A 127 0.37 20.50 4.55
CA VAL A 127 1.25 19.78 3.61
C VAL A 127 1.42 18.32 4.04
N ALA A 128 1.65 18.07 5.32
CA ALA A 128 1.75 16.72 5.86
C ALA A 128 0.46 15.91 5.62
N HIS A 129 -0.72 16.51 5.78
CA HIS A 129 -2.00 15.89 5.46
C HIS A 129 -2.13 15.52 3.98
N MET A 130 -1.73 16.42 3.08
CA MET A 130 -1.76 16.14 1.64
C MET A 130 -0.81 14.99 1.26
N ILE A 131 0.41 15.03 1.77
CA ILE A 131 1.41 13.99 1.53
C ILE A 131 0.91 12.63 2.05
N HIS A 132 0.36 12.61 3.27
CA HIS A 132 -0.19 11.40 3.87
C HIS A 132 -1.35 10.83 3.05
N ALA A 133 -2.32 11.66 2.69
CA ALA A 133 -3.48 11.23 1.92
C ALA A 133 -3.09 10.72 0.52
N VAL A 134 -2.21 11.43 -0.19
CA VAL A 134 -1.76 11.02 -1.53
C VAL A 134 -0.99 9.71 -1.47
N SER A 135 -0.01 9.60 -0.57
CA SER A 135 0.78 8.37 -0.43
C SER A 135 -0.09 7.17 -0.01
N ALA A 136 -1.05 7.37 0.90
CA ALA A 136 -1.97 6.32 1.33
C ALA A 136 -2.91 5.87 0.20
N VAL A 137 -3.43 6.79 -0.60
CA VAL A 137 -4.28 6.45 -1.77
C VAL A 137 -3.47 5.69 -2.82
N LEU A 138 -2.26 6.15 -3.16
CA LEU A 138 -1.39 5.45 -4.11
C LEU A 138 -1.05 4.04 -3.62
N MET A 139 -0.72 3.89 -2.35
CA MET A 139 -0.44 2.59 -1.75
C MET A 139 -1.67 1.69 -1.78
N LEU A 140 -2.86 2.21 -1.49
CA LEU A 140 -4.11 1.44 -1.56
C LEU A 140 -4.41 0.96 -2.98
N VAL A 141 -4.22 1.81 -3.99
CA VAL A 141 -4.38 1.43 -5.41
C VAL A 141 -3.41 0.31 -5.78
N MET A 142 -2.14 0.41 -5.36
CA MET A 142 -1.15 -0.63 -5.61
C MET A 142 -1.50 -1.94 -4.91
N PHE A 143 -2.02 -1.91 -3.69
CA PHE A 143 -2.47 -3.11 -2.98
C PHE A 143 -3.69 -3.76 -3.62
N ILE A 144 -4.65 -2.97 -4.09
CA ILE A 144 -5.80 -3.52 -4.84
C ILE A 144 -5.31 -4.19 -6.13
N GLY A 145 -4.40 -3.55 -6.86
CA GLY A 145 -3.75 -4.13 -8.03
C GLY A 145 -3.00 -5.43 -7.70
N HIS A 146 -2.24 -5.45 -6.60
CA HIS A 146 -1.54 -6.65 -6.14
C HIS A 146 -2.49 -7.80 -5.78
N ILE A 147 -3.57 -7.50 -5.07
CA ILE A 147 -4.61 -8.51 -4.75
C ILE A 147 -5.24 -9.04 -6.03
N TYR A 148 -5.60 -8.16 -6.96
CA TYR A 148 -6.15 -8.56 -8.25
C TYR A 148 -5.20 -9.49 -9.02
N MET A 149 -3.95 -9.11 -9.17
CA MET A 149 -2.94 -9.91 -9.87
C MET A 149 -2.66 -11.24 -9.15
N GLY A 150 -2.60 -11.24 -7.83
CA GLY A 150 -2.39 -12.45 -7.04
C GLY A 150 -3.58 -13.41 -6.97
N THR A 151 -4.79 -12.97 -7.34
CA THR A 151 -6.00 -13.80 -7.26
C THR A 151 -6.60 -14.15 -8.62
N ILE A 152 -6.81 -13.17 -9.48
CA ILE A 152 -7.55 -13.27 -10.74
C ILE A 152 -6.64 -13.00 -11.95
N GLY A 153 -5.77 -12.00 -11.85
CA GLY A 153 -5.02 -11.45 -12.98
C GLY A 153 -3.89 -12.35 -13.48
N THR A 154 -3.29 -13.17 -12.61
CA THR A 154 -2.18 -14.05 -12.98
C THR A 154 -2.57 -15.50 -12.78
N ARG A 155 -2.50 -16.29 -13.85
CA ARG A 155 -2.81 -17.72 -13.84
C ARG A 155 -1.84 -18.46 -12.89
N GLY A 156 -2.37 -19.29 -12.01
CA GLY A 156 -1.58 -20.06 -11.06
C GLY A 156 -1.14 -19.33 -9.78
N ALA A 157 -1.17 -17.99 -9.74
CA ALA A 157 -0.71 -17.21 -8.58
C ALA A 157 -1.46 -17.56 -7.29
N PHE A 158 -2.79 -17.61 -7.34
CA PHE A 158 -3.61 -17.99 -6.18
C PHE A 158 -3.36 -19.43 -5.75
N GLN A 159 -3.21 -20.35 -6.74
CA GLN A 159 -2.91 -21.75 -6.47
C GLN A 159 -1.56 -21.92 -5.78
N ALA A 160 -0.53 -21.20 -6.25
CA ALA A 160 0.80 -21.20 -5.66
C ALA A 160 0.79 -20.75 -4.19
N MET A 161 0.04 -19.68 -3.88
CA MET A 161 -0.12 -19.22 -2.49
C MET A 161 -0.85 -20.24 -1.61
N ARG A 162 -1.80 -20.98 -2.16
CA ARG A 162 -2.61 -21.94 -1.41
C ARG A 162 -1.91 -23.26 -1.19
N THR A 163 -1.15 -23.77 -2.18
CA THR A 163 -0.56 -25.12 -2.18
C THR A 163 0.94 -25.14 -1.96
N GLY A 164 1.64 -24.02 -2.20
CA GLY A 164 3.10 -23.94 -2.19
C GLY A 164 3.76 -24.48 -3.46
N TYR A 165 2.98 -24.87 -4.48
CA TYR A 165 3.49 -25.39 -5.74
C TYR A 165 3.19 -24.44 -6.89
N VAL A 166 4.10 -24.38 -7.84
CA VAL A 166 3.99 -23.64 -9.11
C VAL A 166 4.09 -24.61 -10.29
N ASP A 167 3.58 -24.20 -11.45
CA ASP A 167 3.74 -24.93 -12.70
C ASP A 167 5.20 -24.87 -13.18
N GLU A 168 5.63 -25.83 -14.00
CA GLU A 168 6.99 -25.87 -14.56
C GLU A 168 7.36 -24.61 -15.34
N ALA A 169 6.39 -23.98 -16.00
CA ALA A 169 6.59 -22.71 -16.71
C ALA A 169 6.90 -21.52 -15.76
N TRP A 170 6.60 -21.64 -14.47
CA TRP A 170 6.89 -20.64 -13.43
C TRP A 170 8.24 -20.89 -12.73
N ALA A 171 8.70 -22.13 -12.72
CA ALA A 171 9.92 -22.54 -12.03
C ALA A 171 11.19 -22.19 -12.83
#